data_76f0fcf36b388cf6cadeac846c005692
#
_entry.id   76f0fcf36b388cf6cadeac846c005692
#
_cell.length_a   1.000
_cell.length_b   1.000
_cell.length_c   1.000
_cell.angle_alpha   90.00
_cell.angle_beta   90.00
_cell.angle_gamma   90.00
#
_symmetry.space_group_name_H-M   'P 1'
#
loop_
_entity.id
_entity.type
_entity.pdbx_description
1 polymer ?
#
loop_
_entity_poly.entity_id
_entity_poly.type
_entity_poly.pdbx_seq_one_letter_code
_entity_poly.pdbx_strand_id
1 'polypeptide(L)' 'AFKNVERTLATAGARWPHVVHVNSYHVGGFPPVINETMAKLYRHYMPDRAPIWTQLGIEALGLPTMRIEIRVTAIIA' A
#
# COMPACT_ATOMS: atom_id res chain seq x y z
N ALA A 1 3.90 -6.11 4.37
CA ALA A 1 3.66 -4.66 4.27
C ALA A 1 2.20 -4.29 4.55
N PHE A 2 1.24 -5.00 3.97
CA PHE A 2 -0.19 -4.67 4.17
C PHE A 2 -0.64 -4.86 5.62
N LYS A 3 -0.16 -5.90 6.30
CA LYS A 3 -0.51 -6.10 7.71
C LYS A 3 0.00 -4.99 8.61
N ASN A 4 1.17 -4.43 8.30
CA ASN A 4 1.71 -3.30 9.03
C ASN A 4 0.89 -2.04 8.80
N VAL A 5 0.42 -1.82 7.58
CA VAL A 5 -0.48 -0.71 7.25
C VAL A 5 -1.79 -0.86 8.04
N GLU A 6 -2.36 -2.06 8.05
CA GLU A 6 -3.58 -2.34 8.80
C GLU A 6 -3.43 -2.03 10.28
N ARG A 7 -2.32 -2.45 10.87
CA ARG A 7 -2.00 -2.19 12.27
C ARG A 7 -1.87 -0.70 12.55
N THR A 8 -1.20 0.03 11.67
CA THR A 8 -1.03 1.48 11.82
C THR A 8 -2.37 2.20 11.69
N LEU A 9 -3.21 1.82 10.73
CA LEU A 9 -4.55 2.37 10.59
C LEU A 9 -5.36 2.17 11.87
N ALA A 10 -5.28 0.99 12.48
CA ALA A 10 -6.01 0.67 13.71
C ALA A 10 -5.64 1.60 14.86
N THR A 11 -4.40 2.08 14.94
CA THR A 11 -4.00 3.01 16.00
C THR A 11 -4.72 4.35 15.92
N ALA A 12 -5.21 4.71 14.74
CA ALA A 12 -5.98 5.94 14.52
C ALA A 12 -7.49 5.68 14.44
N GLY A 13 -7.94 4.45 14.73
CA GLY A 13 -9.34 4.08 14.62
C GLY A 13 -9.82 3.89 13.19
N ALA A 14 -8.90 3.70 12.24
CA ALA A 14 -9.23 3.53 10.82
C ALA A 14 -9.10 2.07 10.39
N ARG A 15 -9.73 1.75 9.27
CA ARG A 15 -9.65 0.44 8.63
C ARG A 15 -9.59 0.62 7.12
N TRP A 16 -9.37 -0.48 6.38
CA TRP A 16 -9.24 -0.45 4.93
C TRP A 16 -10.37 0.28 4.18
N PRO A 17 -11.64 0.15 4.56
CA PRO A 17 -12.71 0.90 3.88
C PRO A 17 -12.56 2.42 3.92
N HIS A 18 -11.76 2.94 4.85
CA HIS A 18 -11.51 4.38 4.96
C HIS A 18 -10.40 4.87 4.04
N VAL A 19 -9.62 3.96 3.45
CA VAL A 19 -8.47 4.31 2.60
C VAL A 19 -8.95 4.83 1.26
N VAL A 20 -8.47 6.02 0.88
CA VAL A 20 -8.82 6.68 -0.37
C VAL A 20 -7.66 6.83 -1.32
N HIS A 21 -6.43 6.74 -0.83
CA HIS A 21 -5.23 6.89 -1.66
C HIS A 21 -4.12 6.00 -1.11
N VAL A 22 -3.42 5.33 -2.02
CA VAL A 22 -2.26 4.50 -1.71
C VAL A 22 -1.09 4.93 -2.59
N ASN A 23 0.06 5.17 -1.97
CA ASN A 23 1.34 5.30 -2.67
C ASN A 23 2.18 4.09 -2.32
N SER A 24 2.68 3.38 -3.31
CA SER A 24 3.62 2.28 -3.10
C SER A 24 4.94 2.59 -3.78
N TYR A 25 6.03 2.33 -3.06
CA TYR A 25 7.39 2.61 -3.50
C TYR A 25 8.15 1.29 -3.54
N HIS A 26 8.73 0.96 -4.71
CA HIS A 26 9.37 -0.33 -4.95
C HIS A 26 10.83 -0.14 -5.35
N VAL A 27 11.73 -0.71 -4.57
CA VAL A 27 13.16 -0.71 -4.90
C VAL A 27 13.40 -1.70 -6.05
N GLY A 28 14.09 -1.24 -7.09
CA GLY A 28 14.36 -2.08 -8.26
C GLY A 28 13.21 -2.17 -9.26
N GLY A 29 12.19 -1.32 -9.11
CA GLY A 29 11.05 -1.29 -10.01
C GLY A 29 9.96 -2.31 -9.67
N PHE A 30 9.10 -2.58 -10.63
CA PHE A 30 7.95 -3.45 -10.40
C PHE A 30 7.72 -4.34 -11.63
N PRO A 31 8.35 -5.53 -11.67
CA PRO A 31 8.06 -6.49 -12.73
C PRO A 31 6.59 -6.93 -12.69
N PRO A 32 6.05 -7.55 -13.76
CA PRO A 32 4.64 -7.92 -13.82
C PRO A 32 4.10 -8.67 -12.61
N VAL A 33 4.92 -9.54 -12.01
CA VAL A 33 4.51 -10.31 -10.82
C VAL A 33 4.19 -9.39 -9.64
N ILE A 34 4.91 -8.29 -9.50
CA ILE A 34 4.64 -7.31 -8.44
C ILE A 34 3.29 -6.63 -8.67
N ASN A 35 3.01 -6.22 -9.91
CA ASN A 35 1.73 -5.61 -10.26
C ASN A 35 0.56 -6.56 -9.97
N GLU A 36 0.69 -7.83 -10.35
CA GLU A 36 -0.34 -8.83 -10.12
C GLU A 36 -0.56 -9.06 -8.62
N THR A 37 0.52 -9.16 -7.86
CA THR A 37 0.44 -9.37 -6.41
C THR A 37 -0.22 -8.18 -5.72
N MET A 38 0.18 -6.95 -6.08
CA MET A 38 -0.41 -5.74 -5.51
C MET A 38 -1.90 -5.65 -5.84
N ALA A 39 -2.29 -5.95 -7.07
CA ALA A 39 -3.70 -5.92 -7.47
C ALA A 39 -4.52 -6.95 -6.69
N LYS A 40 -3.99 -8.15 -6.47
CA LYS A 40 -4.66 -9.17 -5.66
C LYS A 40 -4.84 -8.73 -4.22
N LEU A 41 -3.82 -8.13 -3.63
CA LEU A 41 -3.87 -7.63 -2.25
C LEU A 41 -4.88 -6.49 -2.11
N TYR A 42 -4.93 -5.59 -3.08
CA TYR A 42 -5.92 -4.52 -3.06
C TYR A 42 -7.35 -5.07 -3.13
N ARG A 43 -7.61 -6.06 -3.97
CA ARG A 43 -8.92 -6.70 -4.03
C ARG A 43 -9.27 -7.45 -2.75
N HIS A 44 -8.28 -8.02 -2.09
CA HIS A 44 -8.48 -8.73 -0.83
C HIS A 44 -8.82 -7.79 0.33
N TYR A 45 -8.04 -6.70 0.47
CA TYR A 45 -8.21 -5.78 1.60
C TYR A 45 -9.27 -4.71 1.35
N MET A 46 -9.50 -4.35 0.11
CA MET A 46 -10.42 -3.27 -0.28
C MET A 46 -11.37 -3.73 -1.39
N PRO A 47 -12.22 -4.75 -1.09
CA PRO A 47 -13.08 -5.34 -2.14
C PRO A 47 -14.20 -4.43 -2.63
N ASP A 48 -14.64 -3.48 -1.78
CA ASP A 48 -15.83 -2.67 -2.09
C ASP A 48 -15.53 -1.48 -2.99
N ARG A 49 -14.28 -1.03 -3.02
CA ARG A 49 -13.86 0.06 -3.91
C ARG A 49 -12.34 0.05 -4.07
N ALA A 50 -11.87 0.55 -5.21
CA ALA A 50 -10.45 0.73 -5.45
C ALA A 50 -10.03 2.13 -4.98
N PRO A 51 -8.97 2.26 -4.17
CA PRO A 51 -8.39 3.56 -3.85
C PRO A 51 -7.64 4.11 -5.06
N ILE A 52 -7.34 5.41 -5.03
CA ILE A 52 -6.37 5.98 -5.96
C ILE A 52 -5.01 5.40 -5.61
N TRP A 53 -4.30 4.88 -6.60
CA TRP A 53 -3.04 4.21 -6.38
C TRP A 53 -1.96 4.78 -7.29
N THR A 54 -0.84 5.21 -6.68
CA THR A 54 0.37 5.60 -7.39
C THR A 54 1.48 4.62 -7.03
N GLN A 55 2.14 4.06 -8.03
CA GLN A 55 3.22 3.11 -7.87
C GLN A 55 4.50 3.68 -8.47
N LEU A 56 5.58 3.71 -7.70
CA LEU A 56 6.86 4.28 -8.13
C LEU A 56 7.99 3.29 -7.93
N GLY A 57 8.82 3.15 -8.95
CA GLY A 57 10.11 2.50 -8.81
C GLY A 57 11.13 3.52 -8.30
N ILE A 58 11.89 3.14 -7.30
CA ILE A 58 12.86 4.03 -6.65
C ILE A 58 14.20 3.33 -6.49
N GLU A 59 15.25 4.11 -6.24
CA GLU A 59 16.60 3.57 -6.09
C GLU A 59 16.80 2.89 -4.75
N ALA A 60 16.35 3.52 -3.65
CA ALA A 60 16.55 3.01 -2.29
C ALA A 60 15.47 3.52 -1.35
N LEU A 61 15.27 2.79 -0.26
CA LEU A 61 14.47 3.21 0.88
C LEU A 61 15.38 3.52 2.07
N GLY A 62 14.78 3.91 3.20
CA GLY A 62 15.51 4.35 4.38
C GLY A 62 16.47 3.32 4.96
N LEU A 63 16.19 2.03 4.80
CA LEU A 63 17.08 0.94 5.23
C LEU A 63 17.47 0.09 4.02
N PRO A 64 18.72 -0.44 3.97
CA PRO A 64 19.18 -1.24 2.84
C PRO A 64 18.36 -2.52 2.59
N THR A 65 17.70 -3.04 3.63
CA THR A 65 16.90 -4.26 3.54
C THR A 65 15.47 -4.01 3.11
N MET A 66 15.02 -2.75 3.07
CA MET A 66 13.66 -2.42 2.67
C MET A 66 13.51 -2.48 1.15
N ARG A 67 12.48 -3.19 0.70
CA ARG A 67 12.18 -3.36 -0.74
C ARG A 67 10.91 -2.64 -1.15
N ILE A 68 9.96 -2.48 -0.23
CA ILE A 68 8.66 -1.87 -0.50
C ILE A 68 8.29 -0.96 0.67
N GLU A 69 7.76 0.22 0.33
CA GLU A 69 7.12 1.10 1.31
C GLU A 69 5.73 1.46 0.80
N ILE A 70 4.75 1.45 1.69
CA ILE A 70 3.36 1.77 1.35
C ILE A 70 2.90 2.91 2.25
N ARG A 71 2.40 3.97 1.62
CA ARG A 71 1.79 5.10 2.31
C ARG A 71 0.33 5.18 1.93
N VAL A 72 -0.54 5.28 2.92
CA VAL A 72 -1.98 5.41 2.67
C VAL A 72 -2.53 6.68 3.28
N THR A 73 -3.60 7.18 2.67
CA THR A 73 -4.41 8.25 3.23
C THR A 73 -5.80 7.68 3.52
N ALA A 74 -6.27 7.85 4.73
CA ALA A 74 -7.59 7.40 5.15
C ALA A 74 -8.42 8.58 5.65
N ILE A 75 -9.71 8.56 5.35
CA ILE A 75 -10.64 9.59 5.82
C ILE A 75 -11.64 8.90 6.73
N ILE A 76 -11.74 9.41 7.96
CA ILE A 76 -12.68 8.94 8.96
C ILE A 76 -13.72 10.04 9.15
N ALA A 77 -14.95 9.71 8.82
CA ALA A 77 -16.05 10.67 8.96
C ALA A 77 -16.55 10.74 10.40
#